data_0496f79f8f675ecf6d45f0db660915ec
#
_entry.id   0496f79f8f675ecf6d45f0db660915ec
#
_cell.length_a   1.000
_cell.length_b   1.000
_cell.length_c   1.000
_cell.angle_alpha   90.00
_cell.angle_beta   90.00
_cell.angle_gamma   90.00
#
_symmetry.space_group_name_H-M   'P 1'
#
loop_
_entity.id
_entity.type
_entity.pdbx_description
1 polymer ?
#
loop_
_entity_poly.entity_id
_entity_poly.type
_entity_poly.pdbx_seq_one_letter_code
_entity_poly.pdbx_strand_id
1 'polypeptide(L)'
;HAGAVADLAEQLSLPIEGPHRDDEFWIEGMPEAGRRYGFPPLRSFTPDRWLSDGDTVTIGTMTLDVLHCPGHTPGHVVFYHAPSKAAFVGDVLFEGSIGRTDFPRGNHDDLIRSIRSKLFPLGDDITFVPGHGPLSTFGRERQSNPYVSDRVAR
;
A
#
# COMPACT_ATOMS: atom_id res chain seq x y z
N HIS A 1 -4.01 9.80 -1.75
CA HIS A 1 -3.49 9.49 -0.41
C HIS A 1 -2.27 10.34 -0.02
N ALA A 2 -1.41 10.75 -0.96
CA ALA A 2 -0.12 11.38 -0.66
C ALA A 2 -0.14 12.94 -0.68
N GLY A 3 -1.31 13.57 -0.81
CA GLY A 3 -1.42 15.03 -1.01
C GLY A 3 -0.84 15.89 0.10
N ALA A 4 -0.81 15.39 1.34
CA ALA A 4 -0.30 16.13 2.50
C ALA A 4 1.16 15.78 2.88
N VAL A 5 1.82 14.86 2.18
CA VAL A 5 3.13 14.34 2.59
C VAL A 5 4.19 15.44 2.63
N ALA A 6 4.30 16.25 1.57
CA ALA A 6 5.29 17.31 1.51
C ALA A 6 5.10 18.35 2.63
N ASP A 7 3.85 18.74 2.89
CA ASP A 7 3.50 19.72 3.91
C ASP A 7 3.78 19.21 5.32
N LEU A 8 3.40 17.97 5.61
CA LEU A 8 3.66 17.33 6.92
C LEU A 8 5.15 17.13 7.17
N ALA A 9 5.88 16.66 6.17
CA ALA A 9 7.34 16.48 6.30
C ALA A 9 8.04 17.80 6.61
N GLU A 10 7.66 18.88 5.93
CA GLU A 10 8.23 20.21 6.16
C GLU A 10 7.85 20.76 7.54
N GLN A 11 6.56 20.73 7.89
CA GLN A 11 6.07 21.28 9.17
C GLN A 11 6.63 20.57 10.39
N LEU A 12 6.82 19.26 10.29
CA LEU A 12 7.25 18.41 11.40
C LEU A 12 8.74 18.05 11.34
N SER A 13 9.45 18.51 10.30
CA SER A 13 10.87 18.15 10.04
C SER A 13 11.09 16.64 10.05
N LEU A 14 10.22 15.89 9.36
CA LEU A 14 10.26 14.43 9.29
C LEU A 14 10.86 13.97 7.96
N PRO A 15 11.64 12.87 7.97
CA PRO A 15 12.03 12.20 6.74
C PRO A 15 10.83 11.53 6.07
N ILE A 16 10.89 11.41 4.75
CA ILE A 16 9.91 10.68 3.95
C ILE A 16 10.52 9.33 3.56
N GLU A 17 9.92 8.24 3.99
CA GLU A 17 10.31 6.89 3.61
C GLU A 17 9.24 6.22 2.76
N GLY A 18 9.64 5.75 1.59
CA GLY A 18 8.76 5.14 0.60
C GLY A 18 8.01 6.10 -0.30
N PRO A 19 7.29 5.55 -1.27
CA PRO A 19 7.06 4.13 -1.53
C PRO A 19 8.25 3.40 -2.19
N HIS A 20 7.99 2.33 -2.95
CA HIS A 20 8.99 1.76 -3.86
C HIS A 20 9.22 2.73 -5.04
N ARG A 21 10.44 2.71 -5.60
CA ARG A 21 10.85 3.64 -6.66
C ARG A 21 9.98 3.59 -7.93
N ASP A 22 9.33 2.47 -8.16
CA ASP A 22 8.44 2.31 -9.31
C ASP A 22 7.22 3.25 -9.27
N ASP A 23 6.90 3.88 -8.12
CA ASP A 23 5.86 4.89 -7.97
C ASP A 23 6.37 6.34 -8.10
N GLU A 24 7.64 6.58 -8.42
CA GLU A 24 8.22 7.92 -8.58
C GLU A 24 7.39 8.80 -9.53
N PHE A 25 6.97 8.24 -10.67
CA PHE A 25 6.15 8.96 -11.65
C PHE A 25 4.79 9.43 -11.13
N TRP A 26 4.18 8.70 -10.17
CA TRP A 26 2.97 9.13 -9.50
C TRP A 26 3.20 10.35 -8.63
N ILE A 27 4.30 10.39 -7.90
CA ILE A 27 4.68 11.50 -7.02
C ILE A 27 5.02 12.74 -7.88
N GLU A 28 5.77 12.55 -8.95
CA GLU A 28 6.08 13.63 -9.90
C GLU A 28 4.82 14.20 -10.57
N GLY A 29 3.85 13.34 -10.88
CA GLY A 29 2.58 13.71 -11.49
C GLY A 29 1.56 14.36 -10.57
N MET A 30 1.78 14.41 -9.24
CA MET A 30 0.80 14.92 -8.27
C MET A 30 0.31 16.34 -8.54
N PRO A 31 1.15 17.32 -8.90
CA PRO A 31 0.67 18.69 -9.18
C PRO A 31 -0.32 18.73 -10.34
N GLU A 32 -0.06 17.98 -11.40
CA GLU A 32 -0.95 17.90 -12.58
C GLU A 32 -2.25 17.15 -12.24
N ALA A 33 -2.15 16.02 -11.53
CA ALA A 33 -3.32 15.28 -11.09
C ALA A 33 -4.20 16.13 -10.18
N GLY A 34 -3.62 16.89 -9.25
CA GLY A 34 -4.35 17.82 -8.40
C GLY A 34 -5.15 18.84 -9.18
N ARG A 35 -4.54 19.47 -10.18
CA ARG A 35 -5.23 20.43 -11.08
C ARG A 35 -6.38 19.76 -11.84
N ARG A 36 -6.14 18.57 -12.40
CA ARG A 36 -7.15 17.84 -13.20
C ARG A 36 -8.39 17.47 -12.37
N TYR A 37 -8.20 17.12 -11.11
CA TYR A 37 -9.30 16.71 -10.22
C TYR A 37 -9.85 17.86 -9.36
N GLY A 38 -9.38 19.08 -9.56
CA GLY A 38 -9.90 20.25 -8.83
C GLY A 38 -9.51 20.32 -7.35
N PHE A 39 -8.44 19.62 -6.96
CA PHE A 39 -7.88 19.75 -5.62
C PHE A 39 -7.11 21.07 -5.44
N PRO A 40 -6.92 21.53 -4.22
CA PRO A 40 -5.92 22.56 -3.92
C PRO A 40 -4.55 22.17 -4.50
N PRO A 41 -3.64 23.14 -4.74
CA PRO A 41 -2.32 22.83 -5.27
C PRO A 41 -1.61 21.75 -4.48
N LEU A 42 -1.30 20.62 -5.14
CA LEU A 42 -0.53 19.53 -4.56
C LEU A 42 0.95 19.72 -4.90
N ARG A 43 1.80 19.44 -3.93
CA ARG A 43 3.26 19.45 -4.11
C ARG A 43 3.78 18.04 -4.31
N SER A 44 4.63 17.83 -5.32
CA SER A 44 5.45 16.63 -5.39
C SER A 44 6.54 16.67 -4.32
N PHE A 45 7.14 15.54 -4.06
CA PHE A 45 8.26 15.39 -3.12
C PHE A 45 9.22 14.33 -3.64
N THR A 46 10.42 14.31 -3.09
CA THR A 46 11.36 13.21 -3.30
C THR A 46 11.53 12.52 -1.94
N PRO A 47 11.25 11.22 -1.82
CA PRO A 47 11.53 10.50 -0.59
C PRO A 47 13.01 10.56 -0.23
N ASP A 48 13.28 10.67 1.06
CA ASP A 48 14.65 10.55 1.59
C ASP A 48 15.16 9.10 1.44
N ARG A 49 14.23 8.14 1.43
CA ARG A 49 14.51 6.73 1.22
C ARG A 49 13.41 6.06 0.42
N TRP A 50 13.76 5.44 -0.69
CA TRP A 50 12.91 4.50 -1.40
C TRP A 50 12.92 3.15 -0.68
N LEU A 51 11.78 2.46 -0.66
CA LEU A 51 11.65 1.17 0.01
C LEU A 51 11.64 0.03 -0.99
N SER A 52 12.27 -1.06 -0.60
CA SER A 52 12.30 -2.32 -1.35
C SER A 52 11.69 -3.46 -0.54
N ASP A 53 11.33 -4.54 -1.22
CA ASP A 53 10.84 -5.75 -0.55
C ASP A 53 11.88 -6.28 0.45
N GLY A 54 11.44 -6.56 1.68
CA GLY A 54 12.31 -7.03 2.76
C GLY A 54 13.02 -5.92 3.55
N ASP A 55 12.85 -4.65 3.19
CA ASP A 55 13.29 -3.54 4.03
C ASP A 55 12.48 -3.49 5.34
N THR A 56 12.95 -2.68 6.26
CA THR A 56 12.24 -2.35 7.50
C THR A 56 12.13 -0.84 7.69
N VAL A 57 11.05 -0.41 8.33
CA VAL A 57 10.84 0.98 8.78
C VAL A 57 10.66 0.97 10.29
N THR A 58 11.31 1.90 10.97
CA THR A 58 11.25 2.01 12.44
C THR A 58 10.46 3.26 12.85
N ILE A 59 9.48 3.09 13.72
CA ILE A 59 8.70 4.17 14.31
C ILE A 59 8.80 4.05 15.84
N GLY A 60 9.60 4.92 16.44
CA GLY A 60 9.93 4.77 17.87
C GLY A 60 10.63 3.44 18.15
N THR A 61 10.00 2.56 18.92
CA THR A 61 10.51 1.22 19.24
C THR A 61 9.90 0.12 18.36
N MET A 62 8.97 0.46 17.48
CA MET A 62 8.34 -0.50 16.57
C MET A 62 9.12 -0.62 15.28
N THR A 63 9.28 -1.84 14.81
CA THR A 63 9.85 -2.15 13.49
C THR A 63 8.77 -2.77 12.63
N LEU A 64 8.55 -2.20 11.45
CA LEU A 64 7.60 -2.67 10.45
C LEU A 64 8.38 -3.31 9.30
N ASP A 65 7.99 -4.51 8.91
CA ASP A 65 8.51 -5.16 7.71
C ASP A 65 7.83 -4.55 6.47
N VAL A 66 8.60 -4.36 5.41
CA VAL A 66 8.15 -3.82 4.14
C VAL A 66 7.97 -4.95 3.13
N LEU A 67 6.76 -5.04 2.56
CA LEU A 67 6.45 -5.96 1.47
C LEU A 67 6.10 -5.15 0.21
N HIS A 68 6.82 -5.35 -0.87
CA HIS A 68 6.47 -4.76 -2.16
C HIS A 68 5.31 -5.53 -2.77
N CYS A 69 4.17 -4.87 -2.92
CA CYS A 69 2.91 -5.45 -3.38
C CYS A 69 2.36 -4.71 -4.60
N PRO A 70 3.00 -4.85 -5.78
CA PRO A 70 2.56 -4.17 -6.99
C PRO A 70 1.21 -4.67 -7.49
N GLY A 71 0.55 -3.84 -8.28
CA GLY A 71 -0.69 -4.17 -8.99
C GLY A 71 -1.69 -3.03 -9.01
N HIS A 72 -2.04 -2.45 -7.87
CA HIS A 72 -2.79 -1.19 -7.81
C HIS A 72 -1.94 -0.05 -8.36
N THR A 73 -0.73 0.09 -7.83
CA THR A 73 0.37 0.84 -8.44
C THR A 73 1.60 -0.06 -8.52
N PRO A 74 2.59 0.23 -9.40
CA PRO A 74 3.76 -0.62 -9.52
C PRO A 74 4.70 -0.55 -8.31
N GLY A 75 4.68 0.54 -7.56
CA GLY A 75 5.55 0.76 -6.39
C GLY A 75 4.84 0.62 -5.04
N HIS A 76 3.62 0.07 -4.99
CA HIS A 76 2.88 -0.05 -3.73
C HIS A 76 3.60 -0.95 -2.72
N VAL A 77 3.73 -0.47 -1.48
CA VAL A 77 4.30 -1.23 -0.37
C VAL A 77 3.27 -1.42 0.74
N VAL A 78 3.41 -2.52 1.46
CA VAL A 78 2.63 -2.87 2.65
C VAL A 78 3.57 -2.89 3.84
N PHE A 79 3.11 -2.37 4.99
CA PHE A 79 3.85 -2.42 6.24
C PHE A 79 3.23 -3.45 7.17
N TYR A 80 4.06 -4.36 7.68
CA TYR A 80 3.62 -5.43 8.56
C TYR A 80 4.32 -5.35 9.92
N HIS A 81 3.52 -5.37 10.99
CA HIS A 81 4.01 -5.44 12.37
C HIS A 81 3.64 -6.79 12.99
N ALA A 82 4.58 -7.72 12.98
CA ALA A 82 4.37 -9.09 13.45
C ALA A 82 3.91 -9.18 14.93
N PRO A 83 4.51 -8.42 15.88
CA PRO A 83 4.09 -8.52 17.28
C PRO A 83 2.63 -8.17 17.54
N SER A 84 2.05 -7.22 16.79
CA SER A 84 0.62 -6.85 16.92
C SER A 84 -0.29 -7.56 15.92
N LYS A 85 0.26 -8.42 15.06
CA LYS A 85 -0.48 -9.09 13.98
C LYS A 85 -1.30 -8.10 13.14
N ALA A 86 -0.68 -7.01 12.76
CA ALA A 86 -1.29 -5.93 12.01
C ALA A 86 -0.54 -5.63 10.72
N ALA A 87 -1.27 -5.40 9.63
CA ALA A 87 -0.71 -4.99 8.34
C ALA A 87 -1.41 -3.73 7.84
N PHE A 88 -0.64 -2.74 7.40
CA PHE A 88 -1.14 -1.53 6.75
C PHE A 88 -1.01 -1.73 5.25
N VAL A 89 -2.13 -2.05 4.60
CA VAL A 89 -2.11 -2.57 3.23
C VAL A 89 -2.43 -1.51 2.17
N GLY A 90 -2.77 -0.28 2.57
CA GLY A 90 -3.18 0.75 1.60
C GLY A 90 -4.31 0.24 0.70
N ASP A 91 -4.16 0.45 -0.60
CA ASP A 91 -5.17 0.06 -1.59
C ASP A 91 -4.87 -1.29 -2.28
N VAL A 92 -4.23 -2.21 -1.57
CA VAL A 92 -3.98 -3.58 -2.08
C VAL A 92 -5.18 -4.48 -1.84
N LEU A 93 -5.70 -4.52 -0.61
CA LEU A 93 -6.77 -5.43 -0.20
C LEU A 93 -7.80 -4.68 0.63
N PHE A 94 -9.08 -4.98 0.39
CA PHE A 94 -10.23 -4.43 1.11
C PHE A 94 -11.14 -5.55 1.60
N GLU A 95 -12.04 -5.25 2.55
CA GLU A 95 -13.09 -6.16 2.92
C GLU A 95 -13.98 -6.48 1.70
N GLY A 96 -13.95 -7.73 1.24
CA GLY A 96 -14.72 -8.22 0.10
C GLY A 96 -14.28 -7.65 -1.26
N SER A 97 -13.13 -6.99 -1.36
CA SER A 97 -12.64 -6.38 -2.60
C SER A 97 -11.12 -6.30 -2.67
N ILE A 98 -10.61 -5.80 -3.78
CA ILE A 98 -9.18 -5.50 -3.99
C ILE A 98 -9.04 -4.13 -4.62
N GLY A 99 -7.82 -3.58 -4.62
CA GLY A 99 -7.51 -2.33 -5.31
C GLY A 99 -7.81 -2.41 -6.81
N ARG A 100 -8.22 -1.29 -7.40
CA ARG A 100 -8.36 -1.20 -8.86
C ARG A 100 -6.99 -1.28 -9.53
N THR A 101 -6.97 -1.81 -10.73
CA THR A 101 -5.72 -2.08 -11.48
C THR A 101 -5.70 -1.40 -12.87
N ASP A 102 -6.64 -0.51 -13.12
CA ASP A 102 -6.81 0.20 -14.41
C ASP A 102 -6.10 1.57 -14.45
N PHE A 103 -5.31 1.90 -13.43
CA PHE A 103 -4.41 3.05 -13.45
C PHE A 103 -3.17 2.78 -14.33
N PRO A 104 -2.47 3.85 -14.79
CA PRO A 104 -1.20 3.68 -15.49
C PRO A 104 -0.23 2.77 -14.73
N ARG A 105 0.30 1.75 -15.44
CA ARG A 105 1.18 0.69 -14.90
C ARG A 105 0.55 -0.19 -13.81
N GLY A 106 -0.78 -0.11 -13.61
CA GLY A 106 -1.53 -1.08 -12.81
C GLY A 106 -1.56 -2.45 -13.52
N ASN A 107 -1.63 -3.53 -12.73
CA ASN A 107 -1.66 -4.88 -13.25
C ASN A 107 -2.47 -5.81 -12.33
N HIS A 108 -3.53 -6.40 -12.87
CA HIS A 108 -4.42 -7.26 -12.08
C HIS A 108 -3.73 -8.54 -11.58
N ASP A 109 -2.98 -9.20 -12.45
CA ASP A 109 -2.31 -10.46 -12.08
C ASP A 109 -1.22 -10.24 -11.04
N ASP A 110 -0.52 -9.10 -11.10
CA ASP A 110 0.46 -8.72 -10.09
C ASP A 110 -0.21 -8.46 -8.74
N LEU A 111 -1.38 -7.81 -8.73
CA LEU A 111 -2.13 -7.56 -7.50
C LEU A 111 -2.59 -8.88 -6.85
N ILE A 112 -3.19 -9.77 -7.63
CA ILE A 112 -3.60 -11.10 -7.15
C ILE A 112 -2.39 -11.86 -6.58
N ARG A 113 -1.27 -11.85 -7.31
CA ARG A 113 -0.03 -12.50 -6.87
C ARG A 113 0.50 -11.88 -5.58
N SER A 114 0.53 -10.56 -5.47
CA SER A 114 0.96 -9.84 -4.26
C SER A 114 0.16 -10.26 -3.04
N ILE A 115 -1.17 -10.29 -3.16
CA ILE A 115 -2.05 -10.69 -2.04
C ILE A 115 -1.83 -12.15 -1.67
N ARG A 116 -1.87 -13.05 -2.66
CA ARG A 116 -1.86 -14.48 -2.38
C ARG A 116 -0.48 -15.01 -1.98
N SER A 117 0.60 -14.48 -2.55
CA SER A 117 1.95 -14.99 -2.28
C SER A 117 2.69 -14.25 -1.17
N LYS A 118 2.29 -13.03 -0.83
CA LYS A 118 2.98 -12.22 0.18
C LYS A 118 2.13 -11.93 1.43
N LEU A 119 0.84 -11.60 1.26
CA LEU A 119 0.00 -11.24 2.40
C LEU A 119 -0.61 -12.46 3.09
N PHE A 120 -1.29 -13.33 2.37
CA PHE A 120 -1.96 -14.49 2.97
C PHE A 120 -1.01 -15.45 3.72
N PRO A 121 0.24 -15.69 3.27
CA PRO A 121 1.18 -16.50 4.02
C PRO A 121 1.60 -15.94 5.39
N LEU A 122 1.36 -14.66 5.67
CA LEU A 122 1.65 -14.07 6.97
C LEU A 122 0.76 -14.65 8.09
N GLY A 123 -0.44 -15.11 7.74
CA GLY A 123 -1.35 -15.79 8.67
C GLY A 123 -2.79 -15.29 8.58
N ASP A 124 -3.72 -16.17 8.89
CA ASP A 124 -5.16 -15.89 8.82
C ASP A 124 -5.62 -14.92 9.91
N ASP A 125 -4.89 -14.84 11.02
CA ASP A 125 -5.18 -13.99 12.18
C ASP A 125 -4.61 -12.57 12.10
N ILE A 126 -4.03 -12.20 10.95
CA ILE A 126 -3.55 -10.84 10.72
C ILE A 126 -4.72 -9.91 10.41
N THR A 127 -4.88 -8.88 11.22
CA THR A 127 -5.79 -7.77 10.93
C THR A 127 -5.12 -6.78 9.98
N PHE A 128 -5.80 -6.36 8.94
CA PHE A 128 -5.27 -5.33 8.06
C PHE A 128 -6.07 -4.03 8.10
N VAL A 129 -5.32 -2.94 7.96
CA VAL A 129 -5.82 -1.57 7.84
C VAL A 129 -5.68 -1.14 6.39
N PRO A 130 -6.79 -1.00 5.65
CA PRO A 130 -6.74 -0.53 4.27
C PRO A 130 -6.60 0.99 4.18
N GLY A 131 -6.34 1.51 3.00
CA GLY A 131 -6.28 2.95 2.73
C GLY A 131 -7.63 3.65 2.91
N HIS A 132 -8.73 2.92 2.75
CA HIS A 132 -10.11 3.34 3.04
C HIS A 132 -11.00 2.12 3.26
N GLY A 133 -12.18 2.32 3.83
CA GLY A 133 -13.10 1.23 4.17
C GLY A 133 -12.78 0.57 5.53
N PRO A 134 -13.51 -0.50 5.89
CA PRO A 134 -13.40 -1.15 7.19
C PRO A 134 -12.16 -2.04 7.31
N LEU A 135 -11.80 -2.35 8.54
CA LEU A 135 -10.81 -3.37 8.85
C LEU A 135 -11.33 -4.75 8.50
N SER A 136 -10.43 -5.66 8.13
CA SER A 136 -10.73 -7.08 7.96
C SER A 136 -9.52 -7.94 8.36
N THR A 137 -9.57 -9.24 8.13
CA THR A 137 -8.45 -10.15 8.39
C THR A 137 -8.08 -10.90 7.11
N PHE A 138 -6.82 -11.31 7.00
CA PHE A 138 -6.38 -12.10 5.85
C PHE A 138 -7.13 -13.43 5.75
N GLY A 139 -7.45 -14.06 6.90
CA GLY A 139 -8.22 -15.30 6.92
C GLY A 139 -9.64 -15.13 6.36
N ARG A 140 -10.34 -14.06 6.74
CA ARG A 140 -11.68 -13.77 6.21
C ARG A 140 -11.64 -13.57 4.69
N GLU A 141 -10.71 -12.76 4.21
CA GLU A 141 -10.59 -12.48 2.77
C GLU A 141 -10.13 -13.71 1.98
N ARG A 142 -9.25 -14.53 2.53
CA ARG A 142 -8.84 -15.80 1.93
C ARG A 142 -9.99 -16.79 1.80
N GLN A 143 -10.97 -16.76 2.70
CA GLN A 143 -12.14 -17.64 2.66
C GLN A 143 -13.24 -17.14 1.73
N SER A 144 -13.49 -15.82 1.68
CA SER A 144 -14.73 -15.28 1.11
C SER A 144 -14.56 -14.15 0.09
N ASN A 145 -13.38 -13.56 -0.06
CA ASN A 145 -13.18 -12.47 -1.01
C ASN A 145 -13.40 -12.97 -2.46
N PRO A 146 -14.25 -12.32 -3.25
CA PRO A 146 -14.60 -12.79 -4.59
C PRO A 146 -13.45 -12.73 -5.61
N TYR A 147 -12.34 -12.05 -5.29
CA TYR A 147 -11.19 -11.89 -6.19
C TYR A 147 -10.01 -12.78 -5.83
N VAL A 148 -9.77 -13.04 -4.55
CA VAL A 148 -8.53 -13.66 -4.06
C VAL A 148 -8.73 -14.86 -3.14
N SER A 149 -9.97 -15.25 -2.87
CA SER A 149 -10.22 -16.41 -1.99
C SER A 149 -9.70 -17.72 -2.60
N ASP A 150 -9.50 -18.71 -1.73
CA ASP A 150 -9.07 -20.06 -2.15
C ASP A 150 -10.08 -20.73 -3.09
N ARG A 151 -11.32 -20.22 -3.16
CA ARG A 151 -12.36 -20.73 -4.06
C ARG A 151 -12.20 -20.26 -5.50
N VAL A 152 -11.65 -19.05 -5.72
CA VAL A 152 -11.49 -18.46 -7.06
C VAL A 152 -10.09 -18.70 -7.65
N ALA A 153 -9.15 -19.11 -6.85
CA ALA A 153 -7.76 -19.36 -7.23
C ALA A 153 -7.50 -20.80 -7.72
N ARG A 154 -8.52 -21.50 -8.19
CA ARG A 154 -8.40 -22.87 -8.71
C ARG A 154 -8.08 -22.89 -10.20
#